data_53f9aa1ca8324f00c438769293e24936
#
_entry.id   53f9aa1ca8324f00c438769293e24936
#
_cell.length_a   1.000
_cell.length_b   1.000
_cell.length_c   1.000
_cell.angle_alpha   90.00
_cell.angle_beta   90.00
_cell.angle_gamma   90.00
#
_symmetry.space_group_name_H-M   'P 1'
#
loop_
_entity.id
_entity.type
_entity.pdbx_description
1 polymer ?
#
loop_
_entity_poly.entity_id
_entity_poly.type
_entity_poly.pdbx_seq_one_letter_code
_entity_poly.pdbx_strand_id
1 'polypeptide(L)'
;MTTTDARNDPAGAAGELTAALARQVDTDLDRLLEELAALVAIPSIAWPAFDQSHVRRSAEAVAELARAAGFHEVDILDAPLGDGTGQRGAPAVVARIPAPPGRPTVLLYAHHDVQPPGRDEDWDTPPFTATRIGDRLYGRGAADDKAGVIAHLGAVRALQSVNGGPGVGVTLFIEGEEEAGSPSFRSFLQTHRERLAADAIIVADSSNWAVDVPALTTSLRGMASLEFSVSTLDHALHSGMYGGAAPDAALAMTRLLASLHHADGSVAVPGLASTAPEPEVDFDPAGFRADAGLLEGVEPIGSGSIASRLWQQPALTVTGLDLPAVERASNTLQASVRAKISMRIGPGVDPAEALAALKAHLREHAPFGAHLEFGEEEAGRPWQADAAAPSVVLMRECLADAWGHDLGVPTTPVDTGIGGSIPFIADLLDVFPQAAILVTGVEDPDTRAHSPNESLYLPDFRRAVVAEALFLARSGQGGAGSGTA
;
A
#
# COMPACT_ATOMS: atom_id res chain seq x y z
N MET A 1 -7.92 -50.09 -29.78
CA MET A 1 -8.60 -49.41 -28.66
C MET A 1 -7.52 -48.97 -27.71
N THR A 2 -7.06 -47.76 -27.86
CA THR A 2 -6.06 -47.12 -26.96
C THR A 2 -6.86 -46.42 -25.86
N THR A 3 -6.83 -46.96 -24.66
CA THR A 3 -7.34 -46.30 -23.48
C THR A 3 -6.38 -45.15 -23.14
N THR A 4 -6.75 -43.95 -23.48
CA THR A 4 -6.12 -42.72 -23.00
C THR A 4 -6.25 -42.69 -21.46
N ASP A 5 -5.12 -42.73 -20.81
CA ASP A 5 -5.01 -42.68 -19.35
C ASP A 5 -5.46 -41.28 -18.87
N ALA A 6 -6.68 -41.21 -18.34
CA ALA A 6 -7.33 -39.97 -17.87
C ALA A 6 -6.71 -39.43 -16.54
N ARG A 7 -5.51 -39.89 -16.15
CA ARG A 7 -4.87 -39.61 -14.85
C ARG A 7 -3.84 -38.48 -14.86
N ASN A 8 -3.65 -37.77 -15.98
CA ASN A 8 -2.66 -36.69 -16.08
C ASN A 8 -3.19 -35.53 -16.94
N ASP A 9 -4.35 -34.96 -16.55
CA ASP A 9 -4.79 -33.66 -17.07
C ASP A 9 -4.55 -32.61 -15.97
N PRO A 10 -3.43 -31.88 -16.00
CA PRO A 10 -3.12 -30.88 -14.99
C PRO A 10 -4.11 -29.70 -14.96
N ALA A 11 -4.73 -29.37 -16.10
CA ALA A 11 -5.73 -28.33 -16.17
C ALA A 11 -7.05 -28.76 -15.49
N GLY A 12 -7.45 -30.02 -15.69
CA GLY A 12 -8.62 -30.60 -14.98
C GLY A 12 -8.40 -30.64 -13.46
N ALA A 13 -7.23 -31.07 -13.01
CA ALA A 13 -6.91 -31.11 -11.59
C ALA A 13 -6.87 -29.71 -10.93
N ALA A 14 -6.34 -28.70 -11.64
CA ALA A 14 -6.34 -27.31 -11.18
C ALA A 14 -7.76 -26.75 -11.02
N GLY A 15 -8.65 -27.01 -11.98
CA GLY A 15 -10.05 -26.62 -11.92
C GLY A 15 -10.83 -27.33 -10.79
N GLU A 16 -10.55 -28.61 -10.55
CA GLU A 16 -11.15 -29.35 -9.44
C GLU A 16 -10.77 -28.78 -8.06
N LEU A 17 -9.49 -28.39 -7.87
CA LEU A 17 -9.02 -27.77 -6.64
C LEU A 17 -9.70 -26.39 -6.45
N THR A 18 -9.75 -25.56 -7.48
CA THR A 18 -10.43 -24.24 -7.44
C THR A 18 -11.89 -24.41 -7.01
N ALA A 19 -12.62 -25.34 -7.63
CA ALA A 19 -14.00 -25.62 -7.27
C ALA A 19 -14.18 -26.17 -5.85
N ALA A 20 -13.24 -26.98 -5.37
CA ALA A 20 -13.29 -27.51 -4.00
C ALA A 20 -13.05 -26.41 -2.96
N LEU A 21 -12.05 -25.54 -3.18
CA LEU A 21 -11.77 -24.41 -2.30
C LEU A 21 -12.91 -23.38 -2.30
N ALA A 22 -13.46 -23.06 -3.48
CA ALA A 22 -14.61 -22.15 -3.59
C ALA A 22 -15.81 -22.65 -2.77
N ARG A 23 -16.17 -23.93 -2.90
CA ARG A 23 -17.25 -24.53 -2.08
C ARG A 23 -16.96 -24.52 -0.59
N GLN A 24 -15.71 -24.73 -0.20
CA GLN A 24 -15.33 -24.68 1.22
C GLN A 24 -15.44 -23.26 1.77
N VAL A 25 -14.95 -22.25 1.00
CA VAL A 25 -15.06 -20.84 1.39
C VAL A 25 -16.54 -20.44 1.49
N ASP A 26 -17.42 -20.88 0.56
CA ASP A 26 -18.86 -20.66 0.65
C ASP A 26 -19.46 -21.23 1.94
N THR A 27 -19.01 -22.42 2.33
CA THR A 27 -19.46 -23.07 3.56
C THR A 27 -19.04 -22.29 4.82
N ASP A 28 -17.88 -21.67 4.77
CA ASP A 28 -17.30 -20.94 5.88
C ASP A 28 -17.66 -19.43 5.90
N LEU A 29 -18.28 -18.91 4.83
CA LEU A 29 -18.43 -17.47 4.61
C LEU A 29 -19.16 -16.74 5.77
N ASP A 30 -20.27 -17.28 6.23
CA ASP A 30 -21.03 -16.67 7.33
C ASP A 30 -20.16 -16.55 8.59
N ARG A 31 -19.37 -17.58 8.92
CA ARG A 31 -18.42 -17.55 10.04
C ARG A 31 -17.33 -16.51 9.83
N LEU A 32 -16.76 -16.41 8.61
CA LEU A 32 -15.73 -15.41 8.29
C LEU A 32 -16.28 -13.99 8.47
N LEU A 33 -17.52 -13.75 8.07
CA LEU A 33 -18.17 -12.45 8.23
C LEU A 33 -18.53 -12.15 9.70
N GLU A 34 -18.91 -13.15 10.49
CA GLU A 34 -19.12 -12.99 11.94
C GLU A 34 -17.80 -12.65 12.65
N GLU A 35 -16.68 -13.29 12.30
CA GLU A 35 -15.36 -13.01 12.84
C GLU A 35 -14.88 -11.61 12.42
N LEU A 36 -15.08 -11.21 11.16
CA LEU A 36 -14.80 -9.85 10.70
C LEU A 36 -15.62 -8.81 11.47
N ALA A 37 -16.92 -9.05 11.64
CA ALA A 37 -17.80 -8.16 12.40
C ALA A 37 -17.33 -8.01 13.86
N ALA A 38 -16.85 -9.08 14.48
CA ALA A 38 -16.29 -9.05 15.83
C ALA A 38 -14.99 -8.22 15.90
N LEU A 39 -14.13 -8.28 14.88
CA LEU A 39 -12.94 -7.42 14.80
C LEU A 39 -13.32 -5.96 14.54
N VAL A 40 -14.24 -5.68 13.62
CA VAL A 40 -14.76 -4.31 13.34
C VAL A 40 -15.30 -3.66 14.62
N ALA A 41 -15.96 -4.42 15.49
CA ALA A 41 -16.50 -3.91 16.76
C ALA A 41 -15.41 -3.46 17.76
N ILE A 42 -14.14 -3.69 17.47
CA ILE A 42 -13.01 -3.22 18.29
C ILE A 42 -12.43 -1.96 17.64
N PRO A 43 -12.58 -0.75 18.21
CA PRO A 43 -12.04 0.49 17.65
C PRO A 43 -10.52 0.60 17.91
N SER A 44 -9.75 -0.23 17.25
CA SER A 44 -8.29 -0.38 17.42
C SER A 44 -7.49 0.73 16.75
N ILE A 45 -7.73 1.98 17.15
CA ILE A 45 -7.05 3.16 16.59
C ILE A 45 -5.68 3.30 17.26
N ALA A 46 -4.58 3.13 16.51
CA ALA A 46 -3.21 3.11 17.05
C ALA A 46 -2.62 4.49 17.37
N TRP A 47 -3.35 5.57 17.11
CA TRP A 47 -2.88 6.92 17.37
C TRP A 47 -2.84 7.23 18.87
N PRO A 48 -1.77 7.89 19.41
CA PRO A 48 -1.59 8.09 20.85
C PRO A 48 -2.71 8.84 21.57
N ALA A 49 -3.54 9.59 20.83
CA ALA A 49 -4.68 10.33 21.38
C ALA A 49 -5.88 9.44 21.71
N PHE A 50 -5.89 8.16 21.28
CA PHE A 50 -6.96 7.20 21.47
C PHE A 50 -6.63 6.14 22.53
N ASP A 51 -7.64 5.39 22.97
CA ASP A 51 -7.48 4.33 23.97
C ASP A 51 -6.73 3.13 23.39
N GLN A 52 -5.45 3.00 23.70
CA GLN A 52 -4.56 1.95 23.24
C GLN A 52 -4.93 0.54 23.75
N SER A 53 -5.82 0.44 24.74
CA SER A 53 -6.34 -0.86 25.20
C SER A 53 -7.14 -1.59 24.11
N HIS A 54 -7.72 -0.83 23.16
CA HIS A 54 -8.43 -1.40 22.01
C HIS A 54 -7.47 -2.07 21.01
N VAL A 55 -6.30 -1.48 20.75
CA VAL A 55 -5.28 -2.08 19.90
C VAL A 55 -4.81 -3.41 20.51
N ARG A 56 -4.57 -3.42 21.83
CA ARG A 56 -4.23 -4.64 22.54
C ARG A 56 -5.32 -5.70 22.46
N ARG A 57 -6.58 -5.33 22.66
CA ARG A 57 -7.73 -6.23 22.55
C ARG A 57 -7.91 -6.78 21.14
N SER A 58 -7.63 -5.97 20.10
CA SER A 58 -7.67 -6.41 18.72
C SER A 58 -6.59 -7.47 18.46
N ALA A 59 -5.34 -7.24 18.91
CA ALA A 59 -4.28 -8.22 18.82
C ALA A 59 -4.64 -9.55 19.52
N GLU A 60 -5.26 -9.48 20.71
CA GLU A 60 -5.72 -10.67 21.45
C GLU A 60 -6.80 -11.43 20.68
N ALA A 61 -7.78 -10.71 20.08
CA ALA A 61 -8.81 -11.34 19.26
C ALA A 61 -8.21 -12.01 18.00
N VAL A 62 -7.31 -11.36 17.29
CA VAL A 62 -6.61 -11.92 16.13
C VAL A 62 -5.81 -13.17 16.53
N ALA A 63 -5.11 -13.12 17.68
CA ALA A 63 -4.36 -14.29 18.17
C ALA A 63 -5.27 -15.49 18.49
N GLU A 64 -6.48 -15.26 19.01
CA GLU A 64 -7.47 -16.32 19.24
C GLU A 64 -7.97 -16.92 17.92
N LEU A 65 -8.27 -16.06 16.93
CA LEU A 65 -8.68 -16.49 15.58
C LEU A 65 -7.58 -17.29 14.88
N ALA A 66 -6.31 -16.89 15.02
CA ALA A 66 -5.17 -17.64 14.47
C ALA A 66 -5.05 -19.03 15.11
N ARG A 67 -5.22 -19.15 16.43
CA ARG A 67 -5.24 -20.47 17.11
C ARG A 67 -6.39 -21.34 16.60
N ALA A 68 -7.58 -20.77 16.44
CA ALA A 68 -8.75 -21.44 15.91
C ALA A 68 -8.57 -21.85 14.42
N ALA A 69 -7.74 -21.13 13.68
CA ALA A 69 -7.34 -21.45 12.30
C ALA A 69 -6.20 -22.48 12.20
N GLY A 70 -5.75 -23.05 13.33
CA GLY A 70 -4.76 -24.12 13.35
C GLY A 70 -3.30 -23.69 13.36
N PHE A 71 -3.02 -22.41 13.64
CA PHE A 71 -1.65 -22.00 13.92
C PHE A 71 -1.20 -22.48 15.29
N HIS A 72 0.01 -23.03 15.39
CA HIS A 72 0.51 -23.68 16.61
C HIS A 72 1.33 -22.74 17.49
N GLU A 73 2.12 -21.85 16.87
CA GLU A 73 2.96 -20.87 17.56
C GLU A 73 2.30 -19.50 17.37
N VAL A 74 1.56 -19.03 18.37
CA VAL A 74 0.82 -17.76 18.28
C VAL A 74 1.24 -16.85 19.43
N ASP A 75 1.95 -15.80 19.09
CA ASP A 75 2.48 -14.81 20.03
C ASP A 75 2.01 -13.41 19.69
N ILE A 76 1.82 -12.59 20.73
CA ILE A 76 1.62 -11.14 20.60
C ILE A 76 2.94 -10.50 20.98
N LEU A 77 3.56 -9.83 20.01
CA LEU A 77 4.92 -9.29 20.11
C LEU A 77 4.90 -7.77 19.86
N ASP A 78 5.95 -7.11 20.29
CA ASP A 78 6.23 -5.71 19.99
C ASP A 78 7.73 -5.50 19.80
N ALA A 79 8.15 -4.35 19.31
CA ALA A 79 9.55 -3.97 19.16
C ALA A 79 9.79 -2.53 19.62
N PRO A 80 11.04 -2.15 19.94
CA PRO A 80 11.37 -0.74 20.21
C PRO A 80 11.08 0.14 18.99
N LEU A 81 10.72 1.41 19.18
CA LEU A 81 10.55 2.37 18.09
C LEU A 81 11.85 2.63 17.29
N GLY A 82 13.00 2.32 17.83
CA GLY A 82 14.29 2.55 17.16
C GLY A 82 14.79 4.00 17.23
N ASP A 83 14.05 4.89 17.85
CA ASP A 83 14.32 6.32 18.00
C ASP A 83 15.17 6.68 19.25
N GLY A 84 15.60 5.68 20.00
CA GLY A 84 16.38 5.84 21.25
C GLY A 84 15.58 6.26 22.48
N THR A 85 14.26 6.43 22.39
CA THR A 85 13.41 6.79 23.53
C THR A 85 13.17 5.62 24.48
N GLY A 86 13.36 4.38 24.01
CA GLY A 86 13.04 3.14 24.73
C GLY A 86 11.57 2.80 24.73
N GLN A 87 10.73 3.58 24.04
CA GLN A 87 9.33 3.26 23.81
C GLN A 87 9.19 2.06 22.86
N ARG A 88 8.08 1.35 22.99
CA ARG A 88 7.77 0.19 22.15
C ARG A 88 6.55 0.50 21.28
N GLY A 89 6.53 -0.11 20.09
CA GLY A 89 5.41 -0.02 19.16
C GLY A 89 4.18 -0.78 19.64
N ALA A 90 3.12 -0.70 18.88
CA ALA A 90 1.88 -1.40 19.17
C ALA A 90 2.05 -2.94 19.07
N PRO A 91 1.18 -3.70 19.76
CA PRO A 91 1.25 -5.15 19.72
C PRO A 91 0.87 -5.70 18.34
N ALA A 92 1.73 -6.52 17.76
CA ALA A 92 1.50 -7.27 16.54
C ALA A 92 1.31 -8.76 16.85
N VAL A 93 0.60 -9.49 15.99
CA VAL A 93 0.42 -10.94 16.12
C VAL A 93 1.33 -11.66 15.13
N VAL A 94 2.15 -12.58 15.64
CA VAL A 94 2.95 -13.49 14.81
C VAL A 94 2.51 -14.92 15.11
N ALA A 95 2.07 -15.64 14.07
CA ALA A 95 1.64 -17.02 14.21
C ALA A 95 2.23 -17.89 13.11
N ARG A 96 2.49 -19.19 13.36
CA ARG A 96 3.21 -20.04 12.44
C ARG A 96 2.59 -21.43 12.28
N ILE A 97 2.61 -21.91 11.04
CA ILE A 97 2.47 -23.32 10.67
C ILE A 97 3.82 -23.72 10.03
N PRO A 98 4.59 -24.63 10.63
CA PRO A 98 5.91 -25.01 10.11
C PRO A 98 5.84 -25.58 8.70
N ALA A 99 6.83 -25.25 7.88
CA ALA A 99 6.96 -25.82 6.54
C ALA A 99 7.27 -27.32 6.62
N PRO A 100 6.65 -28.17 5.79
CA PRO A 100 7.14 -29.51 5.55
C PRO A 100 8.57 -29.50 5.01
N PRO A 101 9.40 -30.51 5.22
CA PRO A 101 10.78 -30.55 4.76
C PRO A 101 10.92 -30.22 3.26
N GLY A 102 11.77 -29.25 2.92
CA GLY A 102 12.03 -28.85 1.54
C GLY A 102 10.91 -28.04 0.87
N ARG A 103 9.94 -27.57 1.63
CA ARG A 103 8.86 -26.70 1.13
C ARG A 103 9.12 -25.23 1.51
N PRO A 104 8.68 -24.27 0.68
CA PRO A 104 8.82 -22.86 0.99
C PRO A 104 7.94 -22.45 2.16
N THR A 105 8.23 -21.27 2.71
CA THR A 105 7.38 -20.56 3.67
C THR A 105 6.80 -19.31 3.01
N VAL A 106 5.51 -19.07 3.20
CA VAL A 106 4.81 -17.85 2.80
C VAL A 106 4.46 -17.04 4.04
N LEU A 107 4.81 -15.76 4.06
CA LEU A 107 4.36 -14.82 5.07
C LEU A 107 3.09 -14.13 4.57
N LEU A 108 2.08 -14.08 5.42
CA LEU A 108 0.81 -13.41 5.20
C LEU A 108 0.78 -12.15 6.08
N TYR A 109 0.78 -10.98 5.46
CA TYR A 109 0.79 -9.69 6.14
C TYR A 109 -0.54 -8.96 5.95
N ALA A 110 -1.05 -8.45 7.07
CA ALA A 110 -2.18 -7.52 7.16
C ALA A 110 -2.01 -6.68 8.43
N HIS A 111 -2.91 -5.73 8.69
CA HIS A 111 -2.91 -4.99 9.95
C HIS A 111 -4.28 -5.04 10.66
N HIS A 112 -4.27 -4.83 11.99
CA HIS A 112 -5.47 -4.90 12.80
C HIS A 112 -5.87 -3.57 13.44
N ASP A 113 -5.04 -2.54 13.30
CA ASP A 113 -5.42 -1.18 13.66
C ASP A 113 -6.25 -0.54 12.55
N VAL A 114 -6.81 0.62 12.81
CA VAL A 114 -7.71 1.30 11.89
C VAL A 114 -7.58 2.82 12.01
N GLN A 115 -7.93 3.52 10.94
CA GLN A 115 -8.05 4.98 10.94
C GLN A 115 -9.15 5.48 11.91
N PRO A 116 -9.00 6.69 12.48
CA PRO A 116 -10.08 7.36 13.17
C PRO A 116 -11.34 7.49 12.29
N PRO A 117 -12.56 7.26 12.82
CA PRO A 117 -13.76 7.25 11.99
C PRO A 117 -14.22 8.65 11.54
N GLY A 118 -13.66 9.73 12.08
CA GLY A 118 -14.17 11.07 11.87
C GLY A 118 -15.40 11.34 12.73
N ARG A 119 -16.38 12.07 12.18
CA ARG A 119 -17.61 12.41 12.90
C ARG A 119 -18.68 11.35 12.65
N ASP A 120 -19.37 10.94 13.69
CA ASP A 120 -20.43 9.91 13.60
C ASP A 120 -21.56 10.31 12.63
N GLU A 121 -21.86 11.61 12.52
CA GLU A 121 -22.92 12.11 11.63
C GLU A 121 -22.56 12.02 10.13
N ASP A 122 -21.32 11.74 9.78
CA ASP A 122 -20.88 11.51 8.38
C ASP A 122 -21.07 10.03 7.95
N TRP A 123 -21.46 9.16 8.89
CA TRP A 123 -21.71 7.73 8.64
C TRP A 123 -23.20 7.41 8.53
N ASP A 124 -23.56 6.64 7.51
CA ASP A 124 -24.91 6.11 7.33
C ASP A 124 -25.23 4.97 8.30
N THR A 125 -24.18 4.26 8.77
CA THR A 125 -24.26 3.20 9.80
C THR A 125 -23.17 3.44 10.84
N PRO A 126 -23.32 2.99 12.10
CA PRO A 126 -22.29 3.21 13.11
C PRO A 126 -20.94 2.63 12.68
N PRO A 127 -19.82 3.38 12.77
CA PRO A 127 -18.52 2.99 12.20
C PRO A 127 -17.97 1.67 12.76
N PHE A 128 -18.22 1.34 14.00
CA PHE A 128 -17.76 0.11 14.67
C PHE A 128 -18.88 -0.93 14.83
N THR A 129 -19.85 -0.92 13.92
CA THR A 129 -20.91 -1.94 13.85
C THR A 129 -21.01 -2.42 12.41
N ALA A 130 -20.38 -3.56 12.12
CA ALA A 130 -20.40 -4.13 10.80
C ALA A 130 -21.85 -4.32 10.32
N THR A 131 -22.23 -3.60 9.28
CA THR A 131 -23.61 -3.56 8.76
C THR A 131 -23.65 -4.00 7.31
N ARG A 132 -24.30 -5.12 7.02
CA ARG A 132 -24.47 -5.59 5.65
C ARG A 132 -25.61 -4.89 4.94
N ILE A 133 -25.34 -4.26 3.81
CA ILE A 133 -26.32 -3.66 2.91
C ILE A 133 -26.07 -4.18 1.50
N GLY A 134 -26.95 -5.02 0.99
CA GLY A 134 -26.75 -5.73 -0.30
C GLY A 134 -25.51 -6.62 -0.24
N ASP A 135 -24.60 -6.42 -1.18
CA ASP A 135 -23.36 -7.19 -1.30
C ASP A 135 -22.16 -6.49 -0.63
N ARG A 136 -22.39 -5.45 0.18
CA ARG A 136 -21.34 -4.76 0.92
C ARG A 136 -21.52 -4.86 2.44
N LEU A 137 -20.39 -4.95 3.14
CA LEU A 137 -20.30 -4.88 4.60
C LEU A 137 -19.68 -3.54 4.99
N TYR A 138 -20.46 -2.67 5.62
CA TYR A 138 -20.04 -1.33 6.04
C TYR A 138 -19.48 -1.34 7.45
N GLY A 139 -18.39 -0.60 7.66
CA GLY A 139 -17.77 -0.40 8.97
C GLY A 139 -16.31 0.05 8.84
N ARG A 140 -15.78 0.77 9.82
CA ARG A 140 -14.36 1.13 9.87
C ARG A 140 -13.50 -0.12 10.10
N GLY A 141 -12.53 -0.37 9.23
CA GLY A 141 -11.71 -1.58 9.23
C GLY A 141 -12.42 -2.78 8.57
N ALA A 142 -13.61 -2.59 7.95
CA ALA A 142 -14.29 -3.68 7.27
C ALA A 142 -13.57 -4.13 6.01
N ALA A 143 -12.80 -3.25 5.38
CA ALA A 143 -11.95 -3.55 4.24
C ALA A 143 -10.46 -3.29 4.56
N ASP A 144 -10.17 -2.17 5.18
CA ASP A 144 -8.84 -1.68 5.51
C ASP A 144 -8.56 -1.83 7.03
N ASP A 145 -7.84 -2.89 7.49
CA ASP A 145 -7.42 -4.10 6.75
C ASP A 145 -7.82 -5.37 7.54
N LYS A 146 -8.87 -5.28 8.39
CA LYS A 146 -9.35 -6.46 9.13
C LYS A 146 -9.91 -7.54 8.20
N ALA A 147 -10.37 -7.16 7.00
CA ALA A 147 -10.76 -8.13 5.98
C ALA A 147 -9.55 -8.91 5.44
N GLY A 148 -8.39 -8.30 5.28
CA GLY A 148 -7.14 -8.99 4.94
C GLY A 148 -6.77 -10.02 6.00
N VAL A 149 -6.87 -9.66 7.28
CA VAL A 149 -6.68 -10.62 8.39
C VAL A 149 -7.59 -11.84 8.24
N ILE A 150 -8.88 -11.63 7.99
CA ILE A 150 -9.86 -12.71 7.86
C ILE A 150 -9.67 -13.50 6.56
N ALA A 151 -9.23 -12.86 5.46
CA ALA A 151 -8.90 -13.54 4.21
C ALA A 151 -7.76 -14.55 4.42
N HIS A 152 -6.68 -14.15 5.08
CA HIS A 152 -5.56 -15.01 5.44
C HIS A 152 -6.00 -16.23 6.27
N LEU A 153 -6.78 -16.00 7.30
CA LEU A 153 -7.28 -17.08 8.15
C LEU A 153 -8.25 -17.99 7.40
N GLY A 154 -9.10 -17.42 6.54
CA GLY A 154 -10.04 -18.15 5.69
C GLY A 154 -9.34 -19.07 4.69
N ALA A 155 -8.28 -18.58 4.03
CA ALA A 155 -7.49 -19.33 3.08
C ALA A 155 -6.81 -20.57 3.74
N VAL A 156 -6.20 -20.36 4.91
CA VAL A 156 -5.57 -21.45 5.67
C VAL A 156 -6.60 -22.49 6.10
N ARG A 157 -7.76 -22.09 6.62
CA ARG A 157 -8.85 -22.99 7.04
C ARG A 157 -9.43 -23.79 5.87
N ALA A 158 -9.65 -23.15 4.72
CA ALA A 158 -10.13 -23.81 3.52
C ALA A 158 -9.16 -24.92 3.08
N LEU A 159 -7.85 -24.68 3.12
CA LEU A 159 -6.83 -25.67 2.81
C LEU A 159 -6.75 -26.79 3.84
N GLN A 160 -6.93 -26.48 5.12
CA GLN A 160 -7.00 -27.55 6.14
C GLN A 160 -8.18 -28.49 5.88
N SER A 161 -9.32 -27.96 5.50
CA SER A 161 -10.53 -28.74 5.22
C SER A 161 -10.42 -29.55 3.91
N VAL A 162 -9.85 -28.98 2.86
CA VAL A 162 -9.79 -29.59 1.51
C VAL A 162 -8.58 -30.50 1.35
N ASN A 163 -7.41 -30.09 1.83
CA ASN A 163 -6.13 -30.76 1.59
C ASN A 163 -5.43 -31.28 2.87
N GLY A 164 -6.01 -31.07 4.05
CA GLY A 164 -5.37 -31.41 5.33
C GLY A 164 -4.26 -30.41 5.74
N GLY A 165 -4.14 -29.27 5.04
CA GLY A 165 -3.23 -28.19 5.33
C GLY A 165 -2.66 -27.49 4.10
N PRO A 166 -1.94 -26.38 4.26
CA PRO A 166 -1.46 -25.55 3.16
C PRO A 166 -0.35 -26.22 2.30
N GLY A 167 0.34 -27.25 2.82
CA GLY A 167 1.44 -27.92 2.10
C GLY A 167 2.73 -27.09 2.02
N VAL A 168 2.73 -25.88 2.55
CA VAL A 168 3.86 -24.95 2.73
C VAL A 168 3.94 -24.47 4.17
N GLY A 169 5.05 -23.86 4.57
CA GLY A 169 5.08 -23.09 5.82
C GLY A 169 4.24 -21.83 5.67
N VAL A 170 3.51 -21.47 6.71
CA VAL A 170 2.77 -20.21 6.75
C VAL A 170 3.17 -19.43 7.99
N THR A 171 3.61 -18.19 7.81
CA THR A 171 3.81 -17.23 8.88
C THR A 171 2.77 -16.14 8.74
N LEU A 172 1.93 -15.97 9.74
CA LEU A 172 1.00 -14.84 9.83
C LEU A 172 1.70 -13.70 10.60
N PHE A 173 1.72 -12.52 10.05
CA PHE A 173 2.21 -11.29 10.69
C PHE A 173 1.14 -10.21 10.53
N ILE A 174 0.45 -9.92 11.63
CA ILE A 174 -0.60 -8.89 11.66
C ILE A 174 -0.12 -7.74 12.52
N GLU A 175 0.14 -6.61 11.87
CA GLU A 175 0.64 -5.39 12.49
C GLU A 175 -0.45 -4.66 13.27
N GLY A 176 -0.08 -3.82 14.24
CA GLY A 176 -1.02 -3.08 15.06
C GLY A 176 -0.84 -1.57 15.06
N GLU A 177 -0.06 -1.01 14.12
CA GLU A 177 0.23 0.43 14.04
C GLU A 177 0.49 0.92 12.60
N GLU A 178 0.01 0.18 11.58
CA GLU A 178 0.19 0.56 10.17
C GLU A 178 -0.37 1.96 9.91
N GLU A 179 -1.59 2.17 10.31
CA GLU A 179 -2.34 3.41 10.13
C GLU A 179 -1.74 4.63 10.86
N ALA A 180 -0.92 4.37 11.87
CA ALA A 180 -0.14 5.40 12.57
C ALA A 180 1.27 5.59 11.96
N GLY A 181 1.54 5.00 10.79
CA GLY A 181 2.79 5.12 10.04
C GLY A 181 3.87 4.12 10.44
N SER A 182 3.52 3.00 11.06
CA SER A 182 4.40 1.85 11.35
C SER A 182 5.72 2.22 12.07
N PRO A 183 5.70 3.01 13.15
CA PRO A 183 6.92 3.59 13.73
C PRO A 183 7.91 2.55 14.26
N SER A 184 7.47 1.33 14.60
CA SER A 184 8.36 0.25 15.05
C SER A 184 8.63 -0.81 13.99
N PHE A 185 8.05 -0.74 12.81
CA PHE A 185 8.02 -1.82 11.81
C PHE A 185 9.43 -2.35 11.46
N ARG A 186 10.34 -1.45 11.05
CA ARG A 186 11.72 -1.83 10.71
C ARG A 186 12.43 -2.52 11.88
N SER A 187 12.28 -1.99 13.08
CA SER A 187 12.83 -2.58 14.31
C SER A 187 12.19 -3.94 14.62
N PHE A 188 10.88 -4.07 14.38
CA PHE A 188 10.14 -5.32 14.54
C PHE A 188 10.66 -6.39 13.59
N LEU A 189 10.80 -6.09 12.30
CA LEU A 189 11.34 -7.01 11.30
C LEU A 189 12.76 -7.46 11.66
N GLN A 190 13.62 -6.56 12.12
CA GLN A 190 14.98 -6.88 12.54
C GLN A 190 15.01 -7.75 13.80
N THR A 191 14.19 -7.41 14.81
CA THR A 191 14.12 -8.13 16.09
C THR A 191 13.59 -9.53 15.91
N HIS A 192 12.60 -9.73 15.05
CA HIS A 192 11.91 -11.00 14.86
C HIS A 192 12.25 -11.67 13.52
N ARG A 193 13.39 -11.30 12.89
CA ARG A 193 13.77 -11.69 11.53
C ARG A 193 13.68 -13.18 11.26
N GLU A 194 14.17 -14.03 12.17
CA GLU A 194 14.15 -15.48 11.99
C GLU A 194 12.73 -16.07 11.98
N ARG A 195 11.82 -15.44 12.72
CA ARG A 195 10.42 -15.88 12.80
C ARG A 195 9.61 -15.46 11.57
N LEU A 196 9.99 -14.32 10.96
CA LEU A 196 9.31 -13.72 9.82
C LEU A 196 9.93 -14.10 8.47
N ALA A 197 11.05 -14.84 8.47
CA ALA A 197 11.71 -15.25 7.24
C ALA A 197 10.79 -16.09 6.35
N ALA A 198 10.65 -15.70 5.09
CA ALA A 198 9.78 -16.34 4.12
C ALA A 198 10.36 -16.25 2.70
N ASP A 199 9.90 -17.11 1.80
CA ASP A 199 10.26 -17.13 0.38
C ASP A 199 9.35 -16.20 -0.44
N ALA A 200 8.11 -16.03 0.03
CA ALA A 200 7.16 -15.06 -0.53
C ALA A 200 6.39 -14.38 0.61
N ILE A 201 6.00 -13.13 0.39
CA ILE A 201 5.21 -12.30 1.32
C ILE A 201 3.96 -11.84 0.58
N ILE A 202 2.79 -12.22 1.06
CA ILE A 202 1.51 -11.69 0.58
C ILE A 202 1.12 -10.55 1.51
N VAL A 203 0.91 -9.37 0.94
CA VAL A 203 0.40 -8.17 1.60
C VAL A 203 -1.04 -8.01 1.16
N ALA A 204 -2.01 -8.14 2.08
CA ALA A 204 -3.44 -8.07 1.75
C ALA A 204 -4.05 -6.68 1.99
N ASP A 205 -3.29 -5.65 1.68
CA ASP A 205 -3.57 -4.25 1.98
C ASP A 205 -3.53 -3.41 0.69
N SER A 206 -4.43 -3.73 -0.25
CA SER A 206 -4.53 -3.05 -1.55
C SER A 206 -5.88 -3.28 -2.22
N SER A 207 -6.08 -2.62 -3.37
CA SER A 207 -7.35 -2.60 -4.11
C SER A 207 -7.33 -3.45 -5.37
N ASN A 208 -8.45 -4.05 -5.69
CA ASN A 208 -8.78 -4.54 -7.02
C ASN A 208 -8.96 -3.36 -8.00
N TRP A 209 -8.81 -3.60 -9.30
CA TRP A 209 -8.97 -2.57 -10.32
C TRP A 209 -10.39 -2.01 -10.39
N ALA A 210 -11.37 -2.88 -10.24
CA ALA A 210 -12.79 -2.57 -10.15
C ALA A 210 -13.51 -3.75 -9.48
N VAL A 211 -14.76 -3.56 -9.12
CA VAL A 211 -15.64 -4.66 -8.72
C VAL A 211 -15.61 -5.74 -9.81
N ASP A 212 -15.44 -7.00 -9.41
CA ASP A 212 -15.29 -8.18 -10.28
C ASP A 212 -14.01 -8.19 -11.16
N VAL A 213 -13.06 -7.26 -10.98
CA VAL A 213 -11.80 -7.22 -11.74
C VAL A 213 -10.62 -7.25 -10.80
N PRO A 214 -9.98 -8.42 -10.60
CA PRO A 214 -8.85 -8.54 -9.67
C PRO A 214 -7.63 -7.78 -10.14
N ALA A 215 -6.84 -7.29 -9.18
CA ALA A 215 -5.58 -6.65 -9.46
C ALA A 215 -4.42 -7.25 -8.64
N LEU A 216 -3.22 -7.13 -9.18
CA LEU A 216 -1.97 -7.31 -8.47
C LEU A 216 -1.21 -5.99 -8.52
N THR A 217 -0.93 -5.41 -7.36
CA THR A 217 -0.09 -4.21 -7.31
C THR A 217 1.35 -4.60 -7.55
N THR A 218 1.91 -4.11 -8.64
CA THR A 218 3.25 -4.47 -9.12
C THR A 218 4.25 -3.34 -9.01
N SER A 219 3.82 -2.12 -8.67
CA SER A 219 4.73 -0.99 -8.49
C SER A 219 4.25 0.02 -7.46
N LEU A 220 5.21 0.67 -6.80
CA LEU A 220 5.00 1.79 -5.89
C LEU A 220 5.95 2.92 -6.26
N ARG A 221 5.45 4.16 -6.26
CA ARG A 221 6.36 5.31 -6.35
C ARG A 221 7.12 5.49 -5.03
N GLY A 222 8.37 5.89 -5.17
CA GLY A 222 9.15 6.39 -4.04
C GLY A 222 8.82 7.86 -3.71
N MET A 223 9.49 8.37 -2.70
CA MET A 223 9.35 9.76 -2.26
C MET A 223 10.72 10.38 -2.03
N ALA A 224 10.84 11.66 -2.34
CA ALA A 224 11.94 12.52 -1.93
C ALA A 224 11.36 13.86 -1.46
N SER A 225 11.65 14.27 -0.24
CA SER A 225 11.18 15.53 0.37
C SER A 225 12.37 16.41 0.70
N LEU A 226 12.21 17.70 0.49
CA LEU A 226 13.27 18.70 0.71
C LEU A 226 12.71 19.99 1.29
N GLU A 227 13.28 20.44 2.39
CA GLU A 227 13.12 21.81 2.87
C GLU A 227 14.25 22.67 2.32
N PHE A 228 13.94 23.90 1.92
CA PHE A 228 14.93 24.87 1.49
C PHE A 228 14.47 26.31 1.71
N SER A 229 15.43 27.21 1.83
CA SER A 229 15.20 28.65 1.96
C SER A 229 15.79 29.40 0.79
N VAL A 230 15.12 30.46 0.38
CA VAL A 230 15.57 31.45 -0.61
C VAL A 230 15.75 32.78 0.10
N SER A 231 16.96 33.36 0.06
CA SER A 231 17.27 34.66 0.66
C SER A 231 17.81 35.65 -0.38
N THR A 232 17.30 36.86 -0.36
CA THR A 232 17.67 37.93 -1.28
C THR A 232 18.16 39.19 -0.57
N LEU A 233 17.85 39.36 0.71
CA LEU A 233 18.16 40.53 1.52
C LEU A 233 18.68 40.09 2.90
N ASP A 234 19.45 40.95 3.58
CA ASP A 234 19.89 40.72 4.94
C ASP A 234 18.83 41.13 6.00
N HIS A 235 17.86 41.96 5.61
CA HIS A 235 16.71 42.37 6.42
C HIS A 235 15.52 42.76 5.53
N ALA A 236 14.34 42.78 6.10
CA ALA A 236 13.11 43.18 5.39
C ALA A 236 13.11 44.68 5.06
N LEU A 237 12.57 45.04 3.89
CA LEU A 237 12.53 46.43 3.39
C LEU A 237 11.12 46.90 3.13
N HIS A 238 10.91 48.24 3.19
CA HIS A 238 9.64 48.86 2.79
C HIS A 238 9.42 48.73 1.29
N SER A 239 8.37 48.06 0.84
CA SER A 239 8.12 47.76 -0.58
C SER A 239 7.91 49.00 -1.44
N GLY A 240 7.30 50.07 -0.90
CA GLY A 240 7.09 51.32 -1.61
C GLY A 240 8.37 52.14 -1.84
N MET A 241 9.43 51.87 -1.08
CA MET A 241 10.71 52.56 -1.21
C MET A 241 11.73 51.77 -2.05
N TYR A 242 11.72 50.48 -1.97
CA TYR A 242 12.72 49.61 -2.58
C TYR A 242 12.16 48.63 -3.62
N GLY A 243 10.83 48.50 -3.69
CA GLY A 243 10.15 47.62 -4.66
C GLY A 243 10.42 48.08 -6.10
N GLY A 244 10.56 47.11 -6.99
CA GLY A 244 10.93 47.33 -8.39
C GLY A 244 12.44 47.39 -8.64
N ALA A 245 13.28 47.53 -7.58
CA ALA A 245 14.73 47.53 -7.68
C ALA A 245 15.38 46.41 -6.82
N ALA A 246 15.00 46.30 -5.55
CA ALA A 246 15.47 45.20 -4.68
C ALA A 246 14.65 43.94 -4.93
N PRO A 247 15.28 42.75 -5.11
CA PRO A 247 14.57 41.52 -5.28
C PRO A 247 13.94 41.05 -3.96
N ASP A 248 12.65 40.76 -3.99
CA ASP A 248 11.88 40.18 -2.88
C ASP A 248 12.05 38.65 -2.84
N ALA A 249 12.33 38.08 -1.68
CA ALA A 249 12.50 36.63 -1.54
C ALA A 249 11.21 35.86 -1.88
N ALA A 250 10.02 36.45 -1.66
CA ALA A 250 8.75 35.83 -2.06
C ALA A 250 8.62 35.74 -3.58
N LEU A 251 9.00 36.79 -4.32
CA LEU A 251 9.05 36.77 -5.77
C LEU A 251 10.09 35.75 -6.27
N ALA A 252 11.28 35.70 -5.66
CA ALA A 252 12.33 34.77 -6.03
C ALA A 252 11.87 33.32 -5.80
N MET A 253 11.27 33.00 -4.65
CA MET A 253 10.71 31.68 -4.33
C MET A 253 9.60 31.28 -5.34
N THR A 254 8.67 32.17 -5.61
CA THR A 254 7.55 31.88 -6.57
C THR A 254 8.09 31.55 -7.96
N ARG A 255 9.10 32.28 -8.45
CA ARG A 255 9.72 31.99 -9.75
C ARG A 255 10.50 30.69 -9.73
N LEU A 256 11.18 30.36 -8.65
CA LEU A 256 11.95 29.14 -8.49
C LEU A 256 11.02 27.92 -8.42
N LEU A 257 9.94 27.97 -7.66
CA LEU A 257 8.93 26.91 -7.62
C LEU A 257 8.25 26.70 -8.99
N ALA A 258 7.96 27.79 -9.72
CA ALA A 258 7.40 27.70 -11.07
C ALA A 258 8.35 27.01 -12.06
N SER A 259 9.69 27.10 -11.87
CA SER A 259 10.66 26.42 -12.74
C SER A 259 10.66 24.91 -12.62
N LEU A 260 10.05 24.36 -11.56
CA LEU A 260 9.99 22.91 -11.31
C LEU A 260 9.03 22.18 -12.25
N HIS A 261 8.19 22.92 -13.00
CA HIS A 261 7.21 22.34 -13.92
C HIS A 261 7.29 22.98 -15.31
N HIS A 262 7.03 22.16 -16.31
CA HIS A 262 6.77 22.64 -17.66
C HIS A 262 5.39 23.28 -17.76
N ALA A 263 5.07 23.89 -18.90
CA ALA A 263 3.80 24.58 -19.11
C ALA A 263 2.57 23.63 -19.04
N ASP A 264 2.74 22.35 -19.33
CA ASP A 264 1.71 21.31 -19.22
C ASP A 264 1.59 20.71 -17.80
N GLY A 265 2.39 21.20 -16.85
CA GLY A 265 2.40 20.71 -15.46
C GLY A 265 3.27 19.49 -15.21
N SER A 266 3.94 18.92 -16.23
CA SER A 266 4.93 17.85 -16.03
C SER A 266 6.16 18.39 -15.31
N VAL A 267 6.87 17.50 -14.57
CA VAL A 267 8.07 17.88 -13.78
C VAL A 267 9.24 18.22 -14.70
N ALA A 268 9.85 19.39 -14.50
CA ALA A 268 10.97 19.90 -15.31
C ALA A 268 12.35 19.51 -14.78
N VAL A 269 12.44 18.83 -13.62
CA VAL A 269 13.71 18.36 -13.04
C VAL A 269 14.23 17.19 -13.90
N PRO A 270 15.46 17.28 -14.46
CA PRO A 270 15.98 16.24 -15.33
C PRO A 270 16.40 14.98 -14.54
N GLY A 271 16.48 13.82 -15.24
CA GLY A 271 17.00 12.57 -14.65
C GLY A 271 16.01 11.79 -13.80
N LEU A 272 14.72 12.12 -13.83
CA LEU A 272 13.67 11.49 -13.03
C LEU A 272 12.80 10.50 -13.83
N ALA A 273 13.23 10.13 -15.05
CA ALA A 273 12.45 9.19 -15.87
C ALA A 273 12.41 7.79 -15.22
N SER A 274 11.21 7.26 -15.07
CA SER A 274 11.01 5.87 -14.63
C SER A 274 11.55 4.88 -15.66
N THR A 275 12.02 3.72 -15.20
CA THR A 275 12.39 2.58 -16.05
C THR A 275 11.28 1.54 -16.14
N ALA A 276 10.16 1.73 -15.44
CA ALA A 276 9.02 0.83 -15.50
C ALA A 276 8.37 0.83 -16.90
N PRO A 277 7.84 -0.32 -17.36
CA PRO A 277 7.08 -0.38 -18.60
C PRO A 277 5.79 0.46 -18.48
N GLU A 278 5.31 1.00 -19.61
CA GLU A 278 4.03 1.71 -19.64
C GLU A 278 2.90 0.79 -19.13
N PRO A 279 1.98 1.28 -18.28
CA PRO A 279 0.87 0.48 -17.81
C PRO A 279 0.01 -0.06 -18.95
N GLU A 280 -0.45 -1.31 -18.83
CA GLU A 280 -1.34 -1.94 -19.84
C GLU A 280 -2.79 -1.45 -19.75
N VAL A 281 -3.14 -0.78 -18.65
CA VAL A 281 -4.47 -0.20 -18.39
C VAL A 281 -4.37 1.29 -18.20
N ASP A 282 -5.46 2.00 -18.43
CA ASP A 282 -5.57 3.44 -18.15
C ASP A 282 -6.93 3.75 -17.52
N PHE A 283 -6.97 4.85 -16.78
CA PHE A 283 -8.21 5.36 -16.21
C PHE A 283 -9.09 5.98 -17.30
N ASP A 284 -10.41 5.78 -17.18
CA ASP A 284 -11.35 6.60 -17.96
C ASP A 284 -11.19 8.07 -17.56
N PRO A 285 -10.91 8.98 -18.53
CA PRO A 285 -10.70 10.39 -18.20
C PRO A 285 -11.89 11.08 -17.52
N ALA A 286 -13.11 10.65 -17.79
CA ALA A 286 -14.31 11.23 -17.16
C ALA A 286 -14.44 10.71 -15.71
N GLY A 287 -14.21 9.40 -15.49
CA GLY A 287 -14.14 8.80 -14.16
C GLY A 287 -13.06 9.46 -13.31
N PHE A 288 -11.82 9.56 -13.83
CA PHE A 288 -10.73 10.25 -13.12
C PHE A 288 -11.06 11.68 -12.72
N ARG A 289 -11.73 12.45 -13.60
CA ARG A 289 -12.16 13.83 -13.25
C ARG A 289 -13.15 13.84 -12.09
N ALA A 290 -14.09 12.89 -12.08
CA ALA A 290 -15.09 12.78 -11.01
C ALA A 290 -14.44 12.37 -9.69
N ASP A 291 -13.59 11.37 -9.69
CA ASP A 291 -12.89 10.84 -8.50
C ASP A 291 -11.92 11.88 -7.90
N ALA A 292 -11.19 12.58 -8.75
CA ALA A 292 -10.28 13.67 -8.34
C ALA A 292 -11.02 14.96 -7.94
N GLY A 293 -12.33 15.07 -8.16
CA GLY A 293 -13.13 16.26 -7.86
C GLY A 293 -12.70 17.50 -8.66
N LEU A 294 -12.24 17.32 -9.90
CA LEU A 294 -11.78 18.45 -10.72
C LEU A 294 -12.94 19.38 -11.05
N LEU A 295 -12.75 20.68 -10.76
CA LEU A 295 -13.73 21.70 -11.05
C LEU A 295 -13.94 21.84 -12.57
N GLU A 296 -15.11 22.38 -12.97
CA GLU A 296 -15.42 22.64 -14.38
C GLU A 296 -14.36 23.57 -15.01
N GLY A 297 -13.84 23.19 -16.17
CA GLY A 297 -12.82 23.95 -16.90
C GLY A 297 -11.38 23.74 -16.41
N VAL A 298 -11.16 22.99 -15.33
CA VAL A 298 -9.81 22.61 -14.90
C VAL A 298 -9.38 21.35 -15.67
N GLU A 299 -8.22 21.40 -16.30
CA GLU A 299 -7.66 20.27 -17.04
C GLU A 299 -6.62 19.49 -16.21
N PRO A 300 -6.55 18.15 -16.35
CA PRO A 300 -5.47 17.35 -15.77
C PRO A 300 -4.11 17.81 -16.29
N ILE A 301 -3.09 17.73 -15.43
CA ILE A 301 -1.72 18.13 -15.76
C ILE A 301 -0.88 16.94 -16.27
N GLY A 302 0.23 17.24 -16.94
CA GLY A 302 1.17 16.25 -17.45
C GLY A 302 0.75 15.63 -18.79
N SER A 303 1.56 14.69 -19.28
CA SER A 303 1.37 14.03 -20.58
C SER A 303 1.45 12.51 -20.45
N GLY A 304 0.95 11.78 -21.44
CA GLY A 304 0.83 10.32 -21.42
C GLY A 304 -0.46 9.83 -20.75
N SER A 305 -0.56 8.52 -20.50
CA SER A 305 -1.70 7.89 -19.84
C SER A 305 -1.88 8.41 -18.40
N ILE A 306 -3.10 8.41 -17.88
CA ILE A 306 -3.36 8.81 -16.49
C ILE A 306 -2.66 7.83 -15.54
N ALA A 307 -2.72 6.54 -15.84
CA ALA A 307 -2.04 5.50 -15.06
C ALA A 307 -0.52 5.76 -14.99
N SER A 308 0.14 6.06 -16.12
CA SER A 308 1.57 6.38 -16.12
C SER A 308 1.90 7.60 -15.26
N ARG A 309 1.08 8.66 -15.34
CA ARG A 309 1.25 9.87 -14.51
C ARG A 309 1.10 9.60 -13.02
N LEU A 310 0.19 8.70 -12.64
CA LEU A 310 -0.06 8.36 -11.24
C LEU A 310 0.94 7.36 -10.67
N TRP A 311 1.42 6.40 -11.48
CA TRP A 311 2.18 5.26 -10.97
C TRP A 311 3.68 5.31 -11.27
N GLN A 312 4.09 6.01 -12.33
CA GLN A 312 5.45 5.91 -12.86
C GLN A 312 6.15 7.24 -13.03
N GLN A 313 5.41 8.27 -13.46
CA GLN A 313 6.04 9.58 -13.71
C GLN A 313 6.33 10.32 -12.40
N PRO A 314 7.35 11.19 -12.39
CA PRO A 314 7.60 12.04 -11.24
C PRO A 314 6.43 13.03 -11.06
N ALA A 315 6.09 13.30 -9.80
CA ALA A 315 5.15 14.35 -9.44
C ALA A 315 5.76 15.20 -8.31
N LEU A 316 5.58 16.50 -8.36
CA LEU A 316 6.14 17.41 -7.38
C LEU A 316 5.04 18.32 -6.82
N THR A 317 4.98 18.41 -5.50
CA THR A 317 4.00 19.19 -4.77
C THR A 317 4.68 20.08 -3.74
N VAL A 318 4.27 21.35 -3.67
CA VAL A 318 4.66 22.27 -2.59
C VAL A 318 3.78 21.95 -1.38
N THR A 319 4.36 21.39 -0.33
CA THR A 319 3.65 20.97 0.89
C THR A 319 3.73 21.99 2.01
N GLY A 320 4.64 22.95 1.93
CA GLY A 320 4.77 24.06 2.88
C GLY A 320 5.41 25.28 2.25
N LEU A 321 4.95 26.47 2.67
CA LEU A 321 5.50 27.75 2.22
C LEU A 321 5.32 28.79 3.33
N ASP A 322 6.44 29.31 3.85
CA ASP A 322 6.45 30.29 4.93
C ASP A 322 6.33 31.70 4.37
N LEU A 323 5.08 32.16 4.20
CA LEU A 323 4.74 33.53 3.86
C LEU A 323 3.76 34.10 4.90
N PRO A 324 3.73 35.43 5.09
CA PRO A 324 2.72 36.03 5.96
C PRO A 324 1.31 35.69 5.48
N ALA A 325 0.42 35.28 6.41
CA ALA A 325 -0.98 35.15 6.12
C ALA A 325 -1.55 36.50 5.65
N VAL A 326 -2.58 36.46 4.78
CA VAL A 326 -3.16 37.67 4.16
C VAL A 326 -3.59 38.71 5.21
N GLU A 327 -4.12 38.27 6.36
CA GLU A 327 -4.55 39.11 7.46
C GLU A 327 -3.39 39.79 8.19
N ARG A 328 -2.16 39.29 8.01
CA ARG A 328 -0.93 39.82 8.61
C ARG A 328 0.01 40.41 7.57
N ALA A 329 -0.44 40.51 6.31
CA ALA A 329 0.36 41.06 5.23
C ALA A 329 0.61 42.58 5.43
N SER A 330 1.81 43.05 5.08
CA SER A 330 2.22 44.43 5.13
C SER A 330 3.00 44.79 3.87
N ASN A 331 3.21 46.10 3.63
CA ASN A 331 3.99 46.60 2.51
C ASN A 331 5.51 46.34 2.71
N THR A 332 5.90 45.06 2.81
CA THR A 332 7.24 44.65 3.15
C THR A 332 7.78 43.66 2.11
N LEU A 333 9.02 43.88 1.62
CA LEU A 333 9.80 42.89 0.88
C LEU A 333 10.37 41.89 1.87
N GLN A 334 10.14 40.62 1.63
CA GLN A 334 10.64 39.54 2.47
C GLN A 334 12.14 39.31 2.23
N ALA A 335 12.93 39.22 3.28
CA ALA A 335 14.37 38.97 3.18
C ALA A 335 14.66 37.49 2.84
N SER A 336 13.89 36.57 3.41
CA SER A 336 14.00 35.13 3.22
C SER A 336 12.62 34.48 3.23
N VAL A 337 12.46 33.39 2.49
CA VAL A 337 11.25 32.55 2.44
C VAL A 337 11.68 31.09 2.43
N ARG A 338 11.03 30.26 3.24
CA ARG A 338 11.26 28.81 3.30
C ARG A 338 10.11 28.06 2.65
N ALA A 339 10.44 26.96 1.95
CA ALA A 339 9.48 26.04 1.36
C ALA A 339 9.82 24.60 1.70
N LYS A 340 8.80 23.74 1.74
CA LYS A 340 8.93 22.28 1.75
C LYS A 340 8.26 21.74 0.49
N ILE A 341 8.97 20.87 -0.22
CA ILE A 341 8.46 20.19 -1.42
C ILE A 341 8.55 18.68 -1.23
N SER A 342 7.53 17.99 -1.74
CA SER A 342 7.49 16.54 -1.80
C SER A 342 7.46 16.12 -3.26
N MET A 343 8.37 15.25 -3.64
CA MET A 343 8.52 14.72 -4.99
C MET A 343 8.25 13.22 -4.97
N ARG A 344 7.32 12.75 -5.77
CA ARG A 344 7.14 11.33 -6.06
C ARG A 344 8.05 10.94 -7.21
N ILE A 345 8.70 9.79 -7.08
CA ILE A 345 9.65 9.25 -8.06
C ILE A 345 9.20 7.86 -8.52
N GLY A 346 9.30 7.60 -9.81
CA GLY A 346 8.88 6.32 -10.39
C GLY A 346 9.88 5.19 -10.12
N PRO A 347 9.46 3.93 -10.36
CA PRO A 347 10.34 2.78 -10.27
C PRO A 347 11.64 2.96 -11.08
N GLY A 348 12.76 2.48 -10.53
CA GLY A 348 14.08 2.59 -11.13
C GLY A 348 14.82 3.90 -10.87
N VAL A 349 14.19 4.87 -10.23
CA VAL A 349 14.84 6.14 -9.82
C VAL A 349 15.40 6.01 -8.41
N ASP A 350 16.69 6.29 -8.23
CA ASP A 350 17.31 6.32 -6.90
C ASP A 350 16.91 7.62 -6.15
N PRO A 351 16.41 7.53 -4.90
CA PRO A 351 15.96 8.72 -4.16
C PRO A 351 17.06 9.74 -3.90
N ALA A 352 18.32 9.30 -3.66
CA ALA A 352 19.42 10.21 -3.43
C ALA A 352 19.83 10.94 -4.71
N GLU A 353 19.80 10.26 -5.86
CA GLU A 353 20.02 10.88 -7.17
C GLU A 353 18.89 11.88 -7.48
N ALA A 354 17.65 11.54 -7.17
CA ALA A 354 16.49 12.43 -7.34
C ALA A 354 16.63 13.70 -6.51
N LEU A 355 17.02 13.60 -5.23
CA LEU A 355 17.32 14.76 -4.38
C LEU A 355 18.48 15.59 -4.91
N ALA A 356 19.53 14.95 -5.40
CA ALA A 356 20.67 15.65 -6.00
C ALA A 356 20.27 16.42 -7.26
N ALA A 357 19.46 15.81 -8.13
CA ALA A 357 18.92 16.44 -9.34
C ALA A 357 18.02 17.63 -9.01
N LEU A 358 17.13 17.48 -8.02
CA LEU A 358 16.27 18.56 -7.53
C LEU A 358 17.11 19.75 -6.99
N LYS A 359 18.12 19.50 -6.16
CA LYS A 359 19.00 20.54 -5.64
C LYS A 359 19.83 21.22 -6.74
N ALA A 360 20.26 20.46 -7.76
CA ALA A 360 20.97 21.01 -8.92
C ALA A 360 20.06 21.94 -9.71
N HIS A 361 18.80 21.50 -9.99
CA HIS A 361 17.80 22.33 -10.67
C HIS A 361 17.52 23.62 -9.89
N LEU A 362 17.31 23.55 -8.59
CA LEU A 362 17.06 24.73 -7.75
C LEU A 362 18.24 25.72 -7.80
N ARG A 363 19.50 25.23 -7.76
CA ARG A 363 20.67 26.11 -7.89
C ARG A 363 20.77 26.76 -9.25
N GLU A 364 20.54 26.02 -10.32
CA GLU A 364 20.62 26.51 -11.68
C GLU A 364 19.57 27.59 -11.99
N HIS A 365 18.36 27.45 -11.41
CA HIS A 365 17.24 28.33 -11.68
C HIS A 365 17.01 29.41 -10.61
N ALA A 366 17.91 29.52 -9.62
CA ALA A 366 17.81 30.54 -8.58
C ALA A 366 17.81 31.95 -9.20
N PRO A 367 16.68 32.71 -9.16
CA PRO A 367 16.60 33.98 -9.84
C PRO A 367 17.37 35.07 -9.07
N PHE A 368 17.86 36.06 -9.81
CA PHE A 368 18.52 37.26 -9.25
C PHE A 368 19.79 36.99 -8.42
N GLY A 369 20.39 35.80 -8.52
CA GLY A 369 21.50 35.39 -7.66
C GLY A 369 21.11 35.15 -6.21
N ALA A 370 19.86 34.80 -5.95
CA ALA A 370 19.34 34.51 -4.62
C ALA A 370 20.14 33.37 -3.95
N HIS A 371 20.36 33.47 -2.65
CA HIS A 371 21.04 32.45 -1.87
C HIS A 371 20.08 31.33 -1.51
N LEU A 372 20.54 30.07 -1.65
CA LEU A 372 19.79 28.87 -1.30
C LEU A 372 20.46 28.19 -0.12
N GLU A 373 19.65 27.81 0.87
CA GLU A 373 20.04 26.92 1.96
C GLU A 373 19.10 25.71 1.96
N PHE A 374 19.67 24.50 2.00
CA PHE A 374 18.91 23.25 2.05
C PHE A 374 18.85 22.76 3.49
N GLY A 375 17.65 22.38 3.92
CA GLY A 375 17.31 21.90 5.25
C GLY A 375 17.10 20.40 5.31
N GLU A 376 16.02 19.98 5.96
CA GLU A 376 15.68 18.58 6.16
C GLU A 376 15.35 17.87 4.85
N GLU A 377 15.74 16.59 4.78
CA GLU A 377 15.56 15.71 3.64
C GLU A 377 14.98 14.38 4.11
N GLU A 378 14.01 13.88 3.38
CA GLU A 378 13.48 12.55 3.57
C GLU A 378 13.49 11.80 2.23
N ALA A 379 13.72 10.49 2.26
CA ALA A 379 13.78 9.69 1.05
C ALA A 379 13.24 8.28 1.29
N GLY A 380 12.36 7.82 0.39
CA GLY A 380 11.80 6.48 0.36
C GLY A 380 11.96 5.89 -1.04
N ARG A 381 12.42 4.64 -1.12
CA ARG A 381 12.65 3.96 -2.39
C ARG A 381 11.35 3.61 -3.11
N PRO A 382 11.28 3.74 -4.43
CA PRO A 382 10.24 3.12 -5.23
C PRO A 382 10.43 1.60 -5.25
N TRP A 383 9.37 0.90 -5.59
CA TRP A 383 9.40 -0.55 -5.76
C TRP A 383 8.77 -0.96 -7.09
N GLN A 384 9.29 -2.06 -7.66
CA GLN A 384 8.75 -2.73 -8.84
C GLN A 384 8.90 -4.24 -8.65
N ALA A 385 7.79 -4.97 -8.78
CA ALA A 385 7.82 -6.42 -8.82
C ALA A 385 8.51 -6.92 -10.10
N ASP A 386 9.25 -8.01 -9.99
CA ASP A 386 9.68 -8.74 -11.18
C ASP A 386 8.49 -9.49 -11.77
N ALA A 387 7.96 -8.98 -12.87
CA ALA A 387 6.78 -9.55 -13.55
C ALA A 387 6.96 -11.01 -13.98
N ALA A 388 8.22 -11.46 -14.18
CA ALA A 388 8.57 -12.82 -14.57
C ALA A 388 8.87 -13.74 -13.38
N ALA A 389 8.91 -13.22 -12.16
CA ALA A 389 9.16 -14.04 -10.98
C ALA A 389 8.08 -15.13 -10.84
N PRO A 390 8.47 -16.38 -10.55
CA PRO A 390 7.50 -17.50 -10.49
C PRO A 390 6.33 -17.25 -9.54
N SER A 391 6.56 -16.60 -8.39
CA SER A 391 5.51 -16.29 -7.42
C SER A 391 4.53 -15.22 -7.94
N VAL A 392 5.01 -14.24 -8.71
CA VAL A 392 4.17 -13.20 -9.33
C VAL A 392 3.29 -13.81 -10.42
N VAL A 393 3.87 -14.64 -11.28
CA VAL A 393 3.12 -15.39 -12.32
C VAL A 393 2.07 -16.28 -11.67
N LEU A 394 2.45 -17.03 -10.64
CA LEU A 394 1.52 -17.92 -9.90
C LEU A 394 0.37 -17.14 -9.25
N MET A 395 0.64 -15.98 -8.66
CA MET A 395 -0.44 -15.16 -8.06
C MET A 395 -1.44 -14.69 -9.12
N ARG A 396 -0.96 -14.22 -10.29
CA ARG A 396 -1.86 -13.86 -11.39
C ARG A 396 -2.73 -15.04 -11.84
N GLU A 397 -2.16 -16.23 -11.96
CA GLU A 397 -2.92 -17.44 -12.28
C GLU A 397 -3.98 -17.76 -11.21
N CYS A 398 -3.65 -17.63 -9.93
CA CYS A 398 -4.58 -17.89 -8.83
C CYS A 398 -5.72 -16.87 -8.79
N LEU A 399 -5.43 -15.59 -9.01
CA LEU A 399 -6.44 -14.54 -9.14
C LEU A 399 -7.35 -14.82 -10.35
N ALA A 400 -6.77 -15.12 -11.52
CA ALA A 400 -7.51 -15.47 -12.73
C ALA A 400 -8.46 -16.65 -12.53
N ASP A 401 -7.97 -17.72 -11.88
CA ASP A 401 -8.74 -18.93 -11.62
C ASP A 401 -9.86 -18.69 -10.60
N ALA A 402 -9.63 -17.93 -9.54
CA ALA A 402 -10.63 -17.66 -8.51
C ALA A 402 -11.79 -16.81 -9.06
N TRP A 403 -11.47 -15.69 -9.72
CA TRP A 403 -12.48 -14.83 -10.35
C TRP A 403 -13.16 -15.51 -11.53
N GLY A 404 -12.37 -16.15 -12.42
CA GLY A 404 -12.90 -16.85 -13.58
C GLY A 404 -13.84 -17.99 -13.23
N HIS A 405 -13.54 -18.73 -12.14
CA HIS A 405 -14.43 -19.79 -11.64
C HIS A 405 -15.79 -19.24 -11.18
N ASP A 406 -15.77 -18.17 -10.42
CA ASP A 406 -16.98 -17.58 -9.83
C ASP A 406 -17.82 -16.84 -10.87
N LEU A 407 -17.20 -16.06 -11.74
CA LEU A 407 -17.86 -15.29 -12.79
C LEU A 407 -18.29 -16.17 -13.97
N GLY A 408 -17.76 -17.39 -14.10
CA GLY A 408 -18.04 -18.30 -15.21
C GLY A 408 -17.44 -17.86 -16.55
N VAL A 409 -16.47 -16.92 -16.54
CA VAL A 409 -15.78 -16.40 -17.72
C VAL A 409 -14.28 -16.29 -17.43
N PRO A 410 -13.41 -16.49 -18.46
CA PRO A 410 -11.98 -16.24 -18.27
C PRO A 410 -11.72 -14.82 -17.80
N THR A 411 -10.95 -14.69 -16.74
CA THR A 411 -10.60 -13.40 -16.13
C THR A 411 -9.09 -13.20 -16.21
N THR A 412 -8.65 -11.97 -16.48
CA THR A 412 -7.24 -11.59 -16.47
C THR A 412 -7.04 -10.54 -15.39
N PRO A 413 -6.21 -10.81 -14.38
CA PRO A 413 -5.86 -9.81 -13.38
C PRO A 413 -5.14 -8.62 -13.99
N VAL A 414 -5.38 -7.44 -13.44
CA VAL A 414 -4.75 -6.19 -13.86
C VAL A 414 -3.49 -5.94 -13.02
N ASP A 415 -2.39 -5.63 -13.67
CA ASP A 415 -1.20 -5.11 -13.00
C ASP A 415 -1.40 -3.63 -12.72
N THR A 416 -1.45 -3.25 -11.45
CA THR A 416 -1.63 -1.88 -11.01
C THR A 416 -0.36 -1.31 -10.38
N GLY A 417 -0.32 0.01 -10.24
CA GLY A 417 0.67 0.72 -9.45
C GLY A 417 -0.01 1.60 -8.39
N ILE A 418 0.70 1.91 -7.33
CA ILE A 418 0.26 2.88 -6.33
C ILE A 418 1.11 4.14 -6.43
N GLY A 419 0.44 5.28 -6.49
CA GLY A 419 1.08 6.60 -6.58
C GLY A 419 1.77 7.04 -5.29
N GLY A 420 1.44 6.40 -4.17
CA GLY A 420 2.07 6.59 -2.87
C GLY A 420 3.29 5.68 -2.66
N SER A 421 4.12 6.04 -1.71
CA SER A 421 5.11 5.13 -1.13
C SER A 421 4.45 4.40 0.04
N ILE A 422 4.62 3.10 0.10
CA ILE A 422 4.28 2.30 1.27
C ILE A 422 5.60 2.00 1.97
N PRO A 423 5.95 2.70 3.07
CA PRO A 423 7.27 2.61 3.70
C PRO A 423 7.62 1.19 4.13
N PHE A 424 6.65 0.41 4.61
CA PHE A 424 6.88 -0.93 5.10
C PHE A 424 7.29 -1.92 3.97
N ILE A 425 6.88 -1.70 2.72
CA ILE A 425 7.35 -2.53 1.58
C ILE A 425 8.87 -2.37 1.38
N ALA A 426 9.39 -1.14 1.49
CA ALA A 426 10.82 -0.91 1.42
C ALA A 426 11.58 -1.59 2.57
N ASP A 427 11.03 -1.56 3.78
CA ASP A 427 11.59 -2.23 4.95
C ASP A 427 11.56 -3.77 4.81
N LEU A 428 10.48 -4.33 4.26
CA LEU A 428 10.41 -5.75 3.93
C LEU A 428 11.51 -6.18 2.94
N LEU A 429 11.72 -5.40 1.88
CA LEU A 429 12.79 -5.65 0.89
C LEU A 429 14.19 -5.54 1.50
N ASP A 430 14.42 -4.58 2.37
CA ASP A 430 15.70 -4.39 3.05
C ASP A 430 16.03 -5.57 3.99
N VAL A 431 15.03 -6.08 4.71
CA VAL A 431 15.22 -7.16 5.68
C VAL A 431 15.14 -8.55 5.01
N PHE A 432 14.28 -8.72 4.01
CA PHE A 432 14.05 -9.96 3.28
C PHE A 432 14.28 -9.81 1.76
N PRO A 433 15.50 -9.49 1.31
CA PRO A 433 15.78 -9.14 -0.10
C PRO A 433 15.58 -10.29 -1.09
N GLN A 434 15.38 -11.54 -0.61
CA GLN A 434 15.13 -12.70 -1.44
C GLN A 434 13.65 -13.09 -1.51
N ALA A 435 12.80 -12.50 -0.66
CA ALA A 435 11.37 -12.80 -0.65
C ALA A 435 10.67 -12.10 -1.83
N ALA A 436 9.81 -12.83 -2.53
CA ALA A 436 8.91 -12.21 -3.50
C ALA A 436 7.77 -11.49 -2.76
N ILE A 437 7.58 -10.20 -3.02
CA ILE A 437 6.47 -9.44 -2.45
C ILE A 437 5.30 -9.43 -3.43
N LEU A 438 4.12 -9.82 -2.93
CA LEU A 438 2.87 -9.93 -3.67
C LEU A 438 1.83 -9.07 -2.96
N VAL A 439 1.52 -7.91 -3.53
CA VAL A 439 0.56 -6.97 -2.95
C VAL A 439 -0.79 -7.16 -3.62
N THR A 440 -1.72 -7.69 -2.85
CA THR A 440 -3.11 -7.94 -3.24
C THR A 440 -4.04 -7.28 -2.25
N GLY A 441 -5.33 -7.37 -2.44
CA GLY A 441 -6.26 -6.87 -1.44
C GLY A 441 -7.69 -7.23 -1.73
N VAL A 442 -8.52 -6.77 -0.85
CA VAL A 442 -9.96 -7.01 -0.86
C VAL A 442 -10.76 -5.76 -1.17
N GLU A 443 -10.06 -4.63 -1.24
CA GLU A 443 -10.68 -3.35 -1.55
C GLU A 443 -11.08 -3.23 -3.02
N ASP A 444 -11.87 -2.24 -3.33
CA ASP A 444 -12.27 -1.80 -4.67
C ASP A 444 -12.44 -0.27 -4.70
N PRO A 445 -12.62 0.37 -5.85
CA PRO A 445 -12.75 1.83 -5.94
C PRO A 445 -13.87 2.45 -5.09
N ASP A 446 -14.90 1.66 -4.72
CA ASP A 446 -16.01 2.10 -3.89
C ASP A 446 -15.82 1.82 -2.39
N THR A 447 -14.70 1.21 -2.01
CA THR A 447 -14.38 0.86 -0.60
C THR A 447 -14.39 2.07 0.32
N ARG A 448 -13.89 3.23 -0.15
CA ARG A 448 -13.75 4.45 0.66
C ARG A 448 -12.85 4.26 1.88
N ALA A 449 -11.74 3.55 1.74
CA ALA A 449 -10.71 3.48 2.79
C ALA A 449 -10.39 4.89 3.34
N HIS A 450 -10.14 5.01 4.64
CA HIS A 450 -9.91 6.26 5.38
C HIS A 450 -11.07 7.29 5.39
N SER A 451 -12.21 6.98 4.74
CA SER A 451 -13.37 7.87 4.67
C SER A 451 -14.58 7.31 5.45
N PRO A 452 -15.58 8.13 5.78
CA PRO A 452 -16.86 7.61 6.27
C PRO A 452 -17.53 6.70 5.24
N ASN A 453 -18.29 5.72 5.76
CA ASN A 453 -18.97 4.69 4.96
C ASN A 453 -18.00 3.74 4.23
N GLU A 454 -16.82 3.48 4.81
CA GLU A 454 -15.95 2.40 4.37
C GLU A 454 -16.73 1.10 4.26
N SER A 455 -16.47 0.34 3.17
CA SER A 455 -17.20 -0.90 2.92
C SER A 455 -16.37 -1.92 2.15
N LEU A 456 -16.61 -3.18 2.45
CA LEU A 456 -16.06 -4.36 1.78
C LEU A 456 -17.09 -4.96 0.82
N TYR A 457 -16.70 -5.18 -0.43
CA TYR A 457 -17.53 -5.92 -1.40
C TYR A 457 -17.35 -7.43 -1.19
N LEU A 458 -18.41 -8.10 -0.73
CA LEU A 458 -18.35 -9.47 -0.25
C LEU A 458 -18.01 -10.53 -1.33
N PRO A 459 -18.47 -10.40 -2.59
CA PRO A 459 -18.05 -11.34 -3.62
C PRO A 459 -16.55 -11.31 -3.90
N ASP A 460 -15.90 -10.14 -3.96
CA ASP A 460 -14.46 -10.05 -4.19
C ASP A 460 -13.64 -10.50 -2.97
N PHE A 461 -14.11 -10.22 -1.76
CA PHE A 461 -13.54 -10.79 -0.54
C PHE A 461 -13.50 -12.33 -0.59
N ARG A 462 -14.63 -12.94 -0.95
CA ARG A 462 -14.72 -14.40 -1.11
C ARG A 462 -13.73 -14.94 -2.14
N ARG A 463 -13.60 -14.28 -3.29
CA ARG A 463 -12.66 -14.65 -4.36
C ARG A 463 -11.21 -14.48 -3.93
N ALA A 464 -10.89 -13.43 -3.19
CA ALA A 464 -9.56 -13.20 -2.63
C ALA A 464 -9.14 -14.34 -1.68
N VAL A 465 -10.03 -14.80 -0.80
CA VAL A 465 -9.79 -15.98 0.05
C VAL A 465 -9.48 -17.23 -0.79
N VAL A 466 -10.22 -17.46 -1.88
CA VAL A 466 -9.98 -18.60 -2.78
C VAL A 466 -8.64 -18.47 -3.51
N ALA A 467 -8.32 -17.27 -4.02
CA ALA A 467 -7.06 -17.00 -4.75
C ALA A 467 -5.84 -17.24 -3.86
N GLU A 468 -5.89 -16.76 -2.62
CA GLU A 468 -4.81 -16.97 -1.66
C GLU A 468 -4.67 -18.45 -1.27
N ALA A 469 -5.77 -19.15 -1.04
CA ALA A 469 -5.74 -20.58 -0.80
C ALA A 469 -5.13 -21.37 -1.97
N LEU A 470 -5.45 -20.99 -3.21
CA LEU A 470 -4.84 -21.56 -4.41
C LEU A 470 -3.34 -21.29 -4.46
N PHE A 471 -2.91 -20.06 -4.16
CA PHE A 471 -1.49 -19.70 -4.14
C PHE A 471 -0.72 -20.55 -3.12
N LEU A 472 -1.20 -20.66 -1.88
CA LEU A 472 -0.57 -21.48 -0.85
C LEU A 472 -0.47 -22.96 -1.27
N ALA A 473 -1.56 -23.53 -1.82
CA ALA A 473 -1.58 -24.93 -2.28
C ALA A 473 -0.58 -25.20 -3.41
N ARG A 474 -0.52 -24.29 -4.40
CA ARG A 474 0.32 -24.46 -5.61
C ARG A 474 1.79 -24.14 -5.35
N SER A 475 2.10 -23.20 -4.45
CA SER A 475 3.47 -22.92 -4.02
C SER A 475 4.16 -24.14 -3.42
N GLY A 476 3.40 -25.04 -2.80
CA GLY A 476 3.89 -26.32 -2.32
C GLY A 476 4.22 -27.35 -3.40
N GLN A 477 3.72 -27.18 -4.63
CA GLN A 477 3.90 -28.19 -5.69
C GLN A 477 5.15 -27.94 -6.56
N GLY A 478 5.67 -26.72 -6.61
CA GLY A 478 6.81 -26.31 -7.47
C GLY A 478 8.20 -26.80 -7.03
N GLY A 479 8.34 -27.41 -5.87
CA GLY A 479 9.65 -27.81 -5.29
C GLY A 479 10.29 -29.11 -5.82
N ALA A 480 9.74 -29.75 -6.83
CA ALA A 480 10.24 -31.07 -7.29
C ALA A 480 11.18 -31.01 -8.51
N GLY A 481 11.62 -29.82 -8.97
CA GLY A 481 12.28 -29.67 -10.27
C GLY A 481 13.61 -28.93 -10.37
N SER A 482 14.25 -28.49 -9.26
CA SER A 482 15.58 -27.84 -9.37
C SER A 482 16.62 -28.39 -8.39
N GLY A 483 16.76 -29.71 -8.37
CA GLY A 483 17.92 -30.38 -7.77
C GLY A 483 18.73 -31.04 -8.88
N THR A 484 19.99 -30.61 -9.03
CA THR A 484 21.10 -31.16 -9.81
C THR A 484 21.28 -30.59 -11.24
N ALA A 485 22.22 -29.68 -11.40
CA ALA A 485 23.45 -29.93 -12.16
C ALA A 485 24.55 -28.96 -11.71
#